data_51f856f326d3c6e71ad7bde8d230263f
#
_entry.id   51f856f326d3c6e71ad7bde8d230263f
#
_cell.length_a   1.000
_cell.length_b   1.000
_cell.length_c   1.000
_cell.angle_alpha   90.00
_cell.angle_beta   90.00
_cell.angle_gamma   90.00
#
_symmetry.space_group_name_H-M   'P 1'
#
loop_
_entity.id
_entity.type
_entity.pdbx_description
1 polymer ?
#
loop_
_entity_poly.entity_id
_entity_poly.type
_entity_poly.pdbx_seq_one_letter_code
_entity_poly.pdbx_strand_id
1 'polypeptide(L)'
;MTIERSALWGALAVGLLVAAAQPAAQAQSAGVRLNLPPLERVTGQPPAPGSSVVRDDLAVLRWLQQNRTPELVADAWLLLDRNLALFSRALGVDLSKTAPATLAGLRPFLLEVDAASSQLKLQARRPRPYLSHPDLVPCLPRESGFSFPSGHSTWYAAAAELLSALVPERRERLLQVGSHGGASRVMCGLHYPSDVEAGQRLGRAAAAQIQQLPEWQAFIANPAVQAELQAMKATPPTALPLLMR
;
A
#
# COMPACT_ATOMS: atom_id res chain seq x y z
N MET A 1 -13.75 -91.07 9.26
CA MET A 1 -12.83 -90.56 8.21
C MET A 1 -13.29 -89.14 7.89
N THR A 2 -12.71 -88.22 8.52
CA THR A 2 -13.02 -86.78 8.45
C THR A 2 -11.79 -86.05 7.93
N ILE A 3 -11.92 -85.38 6.78
CA ILE A 3 -10.86 -84.63 6.11
C ILE A 3 -11.07 -83.16 6.50
N GLU A 4 -10.15 -82.63 7.28
CA GLU A 4 -10.04 -81.20 7.55
C GLU A 4 -9.41 -80.45 6.35
N ARG A 5 -10.07 -79.43 5.89
CA ARG A 5 -9.53 -78.46 4.89
C ARG A 5 -9.14 -77.18 5.63
N SER A 6 -7.85 -76.95 5.76
CA SER A 6 -7.30 -75.72 6.25
C SER A 6 -7.29 -74.69 5.10
N ALA A 7 -8.02 -73.59 5.29
CA ALA A 7 -8.02 -72.44 4.38
C ALA A 7 -7.00 -71.40 4.88
N LEU A 8 -5.96 -71.16 4.09
CA LEU A 8 -5.00 -70.07 4.29
C LEU A 8 -5.56 -68.79 3.70
N TRP A 9 -5.84 -67.84 4.53
CA TRP A 9 -6.20 -66.46 4.16
C TRP A 9 -4.89 -65.64 4.07
N GLY A 10 -4.45 -65.31 2.86
CA GLY A 10 -3.40 -64.33 2.60
C GLY A 10 -3.97 -62.93 2.69
N ALA A 11 -3.57 -62.20 3.71
CA ALA A 11 -3.88 -60.77 3.81
C ALA A 11 -2.94 -59.93 2.93
N LEU A 12 -3.47 -59.40 1.84
CA LEU A 12 -2.80 -58.38 1.04
C LEU A 12 -2.94 -57.05 1.75
N ALA A 13 -1.85 -56.61 2.38
CA ALA A 13 -1.76 -55.23 2.92
C ALA A 13 -1.49 -54.27 1.75
N VAL A 14 -2.56 -53.56 1.30
CA VAL A 14 -2.43 -52.42 0.39
C VAL A 14 -1.96 -51.21 1.21
N GLY A 15 -0.67 -50.90 1.11
CA GLY A 15 -0.11 -49.70 1.67
C GLY A 15 -0.61 -48.48 0.91
N LEU A 16 -1.55 -47.71 1.50
CA LEU A 16 -1.87 -46.37 1.02
C LEU A 16 -0.68 -45.45 1.33
N LEU A 17 0.08 -45.10 0.32
CA LEU A 17 1.00 -43.96 0.35
C LEU A 17 0.15 -42.67 0.36
N VAL A 18 -0.14 -42.16 1.54
CA VAL A 18 -0.63 -40.81 1.72
C VAL A 18 0.55 -39.88 1.40
N ALA A 19 0.59 -39.38 0.19
CA ALA A 19 1.45 -38.25 -0.13
C ALA A 19 0.98 -37.07 0.72
N ALA A 20 1.72 -36.76 1.79
CA ALA A 20 1.53 -35.54 2.55
C ALA A 20 1.78 -34.36 1.59
N ALA A 21 0.70 -33.72 1.14
CA ALA A 21 0.78 -32.41 0.50
C ALA A 21 1.47 -31.48 1.51
N GLN A 22 2.72 -31.14 1.25
CA GLN A 22 3.40 -30.09 1.99
C GLN A 22 2.56 -28.82 1.82
N PRO A 23 2.16 -28.15 2.91
CA PRO A 23 1.54 -26.84 2.80
C PRO A 23 2.50 -25.98 2.00
N ALA A 24 1.98 -25.36 0.92
CA ALA A 24 2.72 -24.37 0.16
C ALA A 24 3.34 -23.43 1.18
N ALA A 25 4.67 -23.43 1.24
CA ALA A 25 5.40 -22.57 2.15
C ALA A 25 4.86 -21.16 1.96
N GLN A 26 4.22 -20.64 3.00
CA GLN A 26 4.05 -19.20 3.12
C GLN A 26 5.47 -18.67 2.94
N ALA A 27 5.72 -18.06 1.80
CA ALA A 27 6.92 -17.29 1.58
C ALA A 27 6.86 -16.19 2.64
N GLN A 28 7.38 -16.51 3.81
CA GLN A 28 7.72 -15.50 4.79
C GLN A 28 8.58 -14.52 4.02
N SER A 29 8.21 -13.25 4.03
CA SER A 29 9.04 -12.16 3.57
C SER A 29 10.26 -12.06 4.50
N ALA A 30 11.05 -13.12 4.49
CA ALA A 30 12.25 -13.24 5.29
C ALA A 30 13.32 -12.39 4.63
N GLY A 31 13.29 -11.08 4.89
CA GLY A 31 14.31 -10.19 4.36
C GLY A 31 13.93 -8.72 4.39
N VAL A 32 12.73 -8.36 3.95
CA VAL A 32 12.34 -6.94 3.92
C VAL A 32 12.08 -6.42 5.32
N ARG A 33 12.98 -5.58 5.83
CA ARG A 33 12.89 -4.95 7.14
C ARG A 33 13.27 -3.49 7.04
N LEU A 34 12.37 -2.62 7.51
CA LEU A 34 12.63 -1.18 7.60
C LEU A 34 13.26 -0.80 8.95
N ASN A 35 14.22 0.10 8.91
CA ASN A 35 14.80 0.68 10.13
C ASN A 35 13.89 1.80 10.64
N LEU A 36 13.15 1.56 11.72
CA LEU A 36 12.15 2.47 12.26
C LEU A 36 12.70 3.78 12.82
N PRO A 37 13.79 3.84 13.62
CA PRO A 37 14.24 5.09 14.22
C PRO A 37 14.49 6.24 13.23
N PRO A 38 15.12 6.05 12.04
CA PRO A 38 15.18 7.10 11.04
C PRO A 38 13.81 7.50 10.48
N LEU A 39 12.89 6.55 10.30
CA LEU A 39 11.54 6.80 9.80
C LEU A 39 10.72 7.61 10.80
N GLU A 40 10.81 7.29 12.10
CA GLU A 40 10.17 8.04 13.17
C GLU A 40 10.64 9.51 13.20
N ARG A 41 11.96 9.74 13.11
CA ARG A 41 12.52 11.10 13.07
C ARG A 41 12.00 11.91 11.88
N VAL A 42 11.91 11.32 10.70
CA VAL A 42 11.43 11.99 9.48
C VAL A 42 9.92 12.23 9.50
N THR A 43 9.17 11.30 10.10
CA THR A 43 7.73 11.45 10.28
C THR A 43 7.41 12.59 11.24
N GLY A 44 8.19 12.71 12.31
CA GLY A 44 7.98 13.66 13.40
C GLY A 44 6.85 13.26 14.33
N GLN A 45 6.45 14.21 15.19
CA GLN A 45 5.36 14.02 16.13
C GLN A 45 4.08 14.71 15.62
N PRO A 46 2.89 14.23 16.01
CA PRO A 46 1.66 14.94 15.71
C PRO A 46 1.68 16.34 16.33
N PRO A 47 1.08 17.34 15.66
CA PRO A 47 0.97 18.69 16.23
C PRO A 47 0.27 18.68 17.59
N ALA A 48 0.75 19.48 18.52
CA ALA A 48 0.18 19.58 19.86
C ALA A 48 -1.28 20.05 19.78
N PRO A 49 -2.18 19.49 20.60
CA PRO A 49 -3.56 19.95 20.68
C PRO A 49 -3.64 21.46 20.92
N GLY A 50 -4.52 22.16 20.20
CA GLY A 50 -4.69 23.61 20.32
C GLY A 50 -3.59 24.47 19.68
N SER A 51 -2.58 23.87 19.02
CA SER A 51 -1.56 24.62 18.27
C SER A 51 -2.16 25.35 17.05
N SER A 52 -1.40 26.30 16.46
CA SER A 52 -1.79 26.95 15.21
C SER A 52 -1.97 25.93 14.10
N VAL A 53 -1.08 24.96 13.98
CA VAL A 53 -1.17 23.90 12.97
C VAL A 53 -2.49 23.12 13.07
N VAL A 54 -2.94 22.77 14.28
CA VAL A 54 -4.25 22.08 14.45
C VAL A 54 -5.41 23.00 14.08
N ARG A 55 -5.33 24.30 14.36
CA ARG A 55 -6.38 25.26 13.94
C ARG A 55 -6.44 25.39 12.43
N ASP A 56 -5.29 25.43 11.76
CA ASP A 56 -5.19 25.52 10.30
C ASP A 56 -5.69 24.22 9.65
N ASP A 57 -5.28 23.05 10.18
CA ASP A 57 -5.80 21.73 9.79
C ASP A 57 -7.35 21.69 9.82
N LEU A 58 -7.95 22.19 10.91
CA LEU A 58 -9.40 22.22 11.08
C LEU A 58 -10.09 23.20 10.14
N ALA A 59 -9.48 24.34 9.88
CA ALA A 59 -10.00 25.31 8.92
C ALA A 59 -10.07 24.69 7.52
N VAL A 60 -9.01 23.99 7.09
CA VAL A 60 -8.97 23.27 5.81
C VAL A 60 -10.06 22.18 5.77
N LEU A 61 -10.19 21.36 6.81
CA LEU A 61 -11.19 20.29 6.85
C LEU A 61 -12.62 20.81 6.74
N ARG A 62 -12.96 21.89 7.46
CA ARG A 62 -14.27 22.52 7.42
C ARG A 62 -14.56 23.12 6.05
N TRP A 63 -13.57 23.83 5.47
CA TRP A 63 -13.70 24.38 4.13
C TRP A 63 -13.94 23.28 3.08
N LEU A 64 -13.15 22.20 3.12
CA LEU A 64 -13.33 21.06 2.20
C LEU A 64 -14.70 20.40 2.39
N GLN A 65 -15.16 20.22 3.62
CA GLN A 65 -16.49 19.65 3.87
C GLN A 65 -17.61 20.47 3.26
N GLN A 66 -17.48 21.81 3.24
CA GLN A 66 -18.49 22.72 2.67
C GLN A 66 -18.40 22.79 1.13
N ASN A 67 -17.22 22.55 0.57
CA ASN A 67 -16.93 22.79 -0.87
C ASN A 67 -16.68 21.51 -1.69
N ARG A 68 -16.64 20.32 -1.06
CA ARG A 68 -16.45 19.07 -1.79
C ARG A 68 -17.65 18.77 -2.69
N THR A 69 -17.38 18.45 -3.95
CA THR A 69 -18.40 18.06 -4.93
C THR A 69 -18.62 16.55 -4.94
N PRO A 70 -19.75 16.06 -5.52
CA PRO A 70 -19.97 14.63 -5.71
C PRO A 70 -18.85 13.93 -6.48
N GLU A 71 -18.24 14.61 -7.48
CA GLU A 71 -17.13 14.09 -8.28
C GLU A 71 -15.88 13.87 -7.42
N LEU A 72 -15.53 14.84 -6.56
CA LEU A 72 -14.42 14.68 -5.61
C LEU A 72 -14.65 13.54 -4.63
N VAL A 73 -15.91 13.35 -4.19
CA VAL A 73 -16.27 12.21 -3.33
C VAL A 73 -16.14 10.89 -4.10
N ALA A 74 -16.61 10.82 -5.35
CA ALA A 74 -16.46 9.64 -6.20
C ALA A 74 -14.98 9.29 -6.44
N ASP A 75 -14.13 10.27 -6.69
CA ASP A 75 -12.68 10.08 -6.82
C ASP A 75 -12.06 9.52 -5.53
N ALA A 76 -12.50 10.02 -4.37
CA ALA A 76 -12.03 9.49 -3.08
C ALA A 76 -12.45 8.03 -2.85
N TRP A 77 -13.62 7.63 -3.33
CA TRP A 77 -14.06 6.22 -3.28
C TRP A 77 -13.20 5.33 -4.18
N LEU A 78 -12.76 5.79 -5.35
CA LEU A 78 -11.80 5.05 -6.20
C LEU A 78 -10.45 4.82 -5.49
N LEU A 79 -10.06 5.74 -4.60
CA LEU A 79 -8.81 5.70 -3.85
C LEU A 79 -8.97 5.06 -2.44
N LEU A 80 -10.15 4.49 -2.15
CA LEU A 80 -10.43 3.89 -0.84
C LEU A 80 -9.50 2.71 -0.54
N ASP A 81 -9.30 1.85 -1.52
CA ASP A 81 -8.42 0.70 -1.42
C ASP A 81 -7.00 1.06 -1.89
N ARG A 82 -6.00 0.58 -1.15
CA ARG A 82 -4.59 0.70 -1.52
C ARG A 82 -4.26 -0.31 -2.61
N ASN A 83 -4.37 0.12 -3.88
CA ASN A 83 -4.23 -0.73 -5.04
C ASN A 83 -3.26 -0.13 -6.06
N LEU A 84 -2.22 -0.89 -6.40
CA LEU A 84 -1.22 -0.49 -7.41
C LEU A 84 -1.82 -0.31 -8.81
N ALA A 85 -2.94 -0.98 -9.14
CA ALA A 85 -3.61 -0.79 -10.43
C ALA A 85 -4.08 0.67 -10.67
N LEU A 86 -4.24 1.47 -9.61
CA LEU A 86 -4.57 2.89 -9.71
C LEU A 86 -3.46 3.74 -10.36
N PHE A 87 -2.23 3.22 -10.40
CA PHE A 87 -1.11 3.83 -11.12
C PHE A 87 -1.10 3.52 -12.62
N SER A 88 -2.00 2.67 -13.12
CA SER A 88 -2.09 2.27 -14.54
C SER A 88 -2.17 3.47 -15.49
N ARG A 89 -2.98 4.48 -15.15
CA ARG A 89 -3.10 5.71 -15.95
C ARG A 89 -1.80 6.52 -16.01
N ALA A 90 -1.05 6.55 -14.92
CA ALA A 90 0.22 7.25 -14.89
C ALA A 90 1.26 6.59 -15.79
N LEU A 91 1.20 5.28 -15.89
CA LEU A 91 2.10 4.46 -16.73
C LEU A 91 1.62 4.29 -18.17
N GLY A 92 0.32 4.50 -18.43
CA GLY A 92 -0.28 4.33 -19.75
C GLY A 92 -0.51 2.85 -20.14
N VAL A 93 -0.56 1.96 -19.17
CA VAL A 93 -0.79 0.52 -19.35
C VAL A 93 -1.74 -0.01 -18.27
N ASP A 94 -2.44 -1.12 -18.55
CA ASP A 94 -3.16 -1.85 -17.51
C ASP A 94 -2.18 -2.71 -16.71
N LEU A 95 -1.76 -2.22 -15.54
CA LEU A 95 -0.77 -2.90 -14.70
C LEU A 95 -1.16 -4.34 -14.34
N SER A 96 -2.45 -4.59 -14.13
CA SER A 96 -2.92 -5.93 -13.74
C SER A 96 -2.69 -6.96 -14.85
N LYS A 97 -2.68 -6.52 -16.10
CA LYS A 97 -2.44 -7.38 -17.28
C LYS A 97 -0.99 -7.34 -17.74
N THR A 98 -0.37 -6.16 -17.69
CA THR A 98 0.93 -5.92 -18.32
C THR A 98 2.09 -6.21 -17.37
N ALA A 99 1.88 -6.13 -16.05
CA ALA A 99 2.96 -6.15 -15.06
C ALA A 99 2.66 -7.00 -13.81
N PRO A 100 2.13 -8.24 -13.95
CA PRO A 100 1.77 -9.06 -12.79
C PRO A 100 2.97 -9.44 -11.92
N ALA A 101 4.16 -9.68 -12.47
CA ALA A 101 5.37 -9.99 -11.71
C ALA A 101 5.85 -8.75 -10.94
N THR A 102 5.78 -7.56 -11.54
CA THR A 102 6.09 -6.29 -10.88
C THR A 102 5.13 -6.03 -9.71
N LEU A 103 3.82 -6.22 -9.91
CA LEU A 103 2.83 -6.05 -8.84
C LEU A 103 3.06 -7.04 -7.69
N ALA A 104 3.30 -8.30 -8.00
CA ALA A 104 3.59 -9.33 -6.99
C ALA A 104 4.88 -9.02 -6.21
N GLY A 105 5.93 -8.57 -6.91
CA GLY A 105 7.22 -8.24 -6.32
C GLY A 105 7.22 -6.97 -5.46
N LEU A 106 6.36 -5.98 -5.77
CA LEU A 106 6.22 -4.77 -4.95
C LEU A 106 5.45 -5.01 -3.63
N ARG A 107 4.60 -6.02 -3.60
CA ARG A 107 3.71 -6.31 -2.45
C ARG A 107 4.45 -6.48 -1.12
N PRO A 108 5.52 -7.27 -0.99
CA PRO A 108 6.25 -7.43 0.27
C PRO A 108 6.79 -6.11 0.81
N PHE A 109 7.33 -5.26 -0.05
CA PHE A 109 7.84 -3.93 0.33
C PHE A 109 6.72 -3.04 0.86
N LEU A 110 5.58 -3.00 0.20
CA LEU A 110 4.45 -2.17 0.63
C LEU A 110 3.77 -2.70 1.90
N LEU A 111 3.80 -4.00 2.15
CA LEU A 111 3.36 -4.57 3.44
C LEU A 111 4.26 -4.11 4.60
N GLU A 112 5.56 -4.02 4.38
CA GLU A 112 6.49 -3.51 5.40
C GLU A 112 6.32 -2.00 5.64
N VAL A 113 6.02 -1.24 4.58
CA VAL A 113 5.63 0.19 4.71
C VAL A 113 4.38 0.35 5.58
N ASP A 114 3.38 -0.51 5.37
CA ASP A 114 2.16 -0.53 6.19
C ASP A 114 2.43 -0.90 7.65
N ALA A 115 3.30 -1.88 7.88
CA ALA A 115 3.71 -2.29 9.22
C ALA A 115 4.40 -1.13 9.96
N ALA A 116 5.34 -0.44 9.31
CA ALA A 116 6.02 0.73 9.86
C ALA A 116 5.03 1.86 10.20
N SER A 117 4.13 2.20 9.28
CA SER A 117 3.09 3.21 9.51
C SER A 117 2.19 2.84 10.69
N SER A 118 1.78 1.57 10.79
CA SER A 118 0.92 1.08 11.86
C SER A 118 1.60 1.16 13.23
N GLN A 119 2.89 0.86 13.30
CA GLN A 119 3.67 0.97 14.53
C GLN A 119 3.78 2.42 15.00
N LEU A 120 4.07 3.37 14.10
CA LEU A 120 4.12 4.80 14.43
C LEU A 120 2.75 5.34 14.84
N LYS A 121 1.65 4.84 14.26
CA LYS A 121 0.29 5.17 14.71
C LYS A 121 0.04 4.79 16.17
N LEU A 122 0.49 3.61 16.58
CA LEU A 122 0.33 3.13 17.96
C LEU A 122 1.15 3.95 18.96
N GLN A 123 2.27 4.52 18.55
CA GLN A 123 3.07 5.43 19.37
C GLN A 123 2.41 6.81 19.49
N ALA A 124 1.98 7.39 18.37
CA ALA A 124 1.43 8.76 18.31
C ALA A 124 0.04 8.90 18.93
N ARG A 125 -0.81 7.90 18.81
CA ARG A 125 -2.19 7.80 19.35
C ARG A 125 -3.07 9.03 19.10
N ARG A 126 -2.84 9.77 18.01
CA ARG A 126 -3.66 10.95 17.67
C ARG A 126 -5.08 10.52 17.32
N PRO A 127 -6.13 11.05 17.95
CA PRO A 127 -7.51 10.81 17.57
C PRO A 127 -7.79 11.33 16.15
N ARG A 128 -8.74 10.69 15.46
CA ARG A 128 -9.18 11.17 14.14
C ARG A 128 -10.00 12.45 14.23
N PRO A 129 -10.03 13.30 13.18
CA PRO A 129 -10.72 14.59 13.19
C PRO A 129 -12.17 14.46 13.66
N TYR A 130 -12.95 13.55 13.10
CA TYR A 130 -14.36 13.34 13.39
C TYR A 130 -14.65 12.76 14.79
N LEU A 131 -13.64 12.25 15.50
CA LEU A 131 -13.78 11.83 16.90
C LEU A 131 -13.60 13.00 17.88
N SER A 132 -12.74 13.94 17.52
CA SER A 132 -12.46 15.14 18.35
C SER A 132 -13.36 16.33 18.01
N HIS A 133 -13.91 16.34 16.77
CA HIS A 133 -14.71 17.44 16.22
C HIS A 133 -15.97 16.87 15.56
N PRO A 134 -17.10 16.73 16.31
CA PRO A 134 -18.35 16.11 15.84
C PRO A 134 -19.03 16.84 14.68
N ASP A 135 -18.67 18.08 14.42
CA ASP A 135 -19.10 18.90 13.27
C ASP A 135 -18.46 18.42 11.94
N LEU A 136 -17.40 17.60 12.00
CA LEU A 136 -16.77 17.02 10.83
C LEU A 136 -17.41 15.68 10.48
N VAL A 137 -18.01 15.62 9.29
CA VAL A 137 -18.69 14.44 8.76
C VAL A 137 -17.87 13.84 7.61
N PRO A 138 -17.23 12.68 7.81
CA PRO A 138 -16.48 12.02 6.75
C PRO A 138 -17.35 11.63 5.55
N CYS A 139 -16.80 11.72 4.32
CA CYS A 139 -17.48 11.26 3.10
C CYS A 139 -17.09 9.83 2.67
N LEU A 140 -16.20 9.20 3.42
CA LEU A 140 -15.82 7.79 3.31
C LEU A 140 -16.16 7.06 4.63
N PRO A 141 -16.20 5.74 4.65
CA PRO A 141 -16.42 4.97 5.87
C PRO A 141 -15.42 5.35 6.97
N ARG A 142 -15.94 5.47 8.20
CA ARG A 142 -15.09 5.73 9.35
C ARG A 142 -14.15 4.57 9.59
N GLU A 143 -12.87 4.88 9.81
CA GLU A 143 -11.84 3.90 10.09
C GLU A 143 -11.61 3.77 11.59
N SER A 144 -11.36 2.54 12.05
CA SER A 144 -10.82 2.29 13.38
C SER A 144 -9.34 2.68 13.47
N GLY A 145 -8.85 2.96 14.67
CA GLY A 145 -7.45 3.29 14.91
C GLY A 145 -7.10 4.77 14.76
N PHE A 146 -5.83 5.08 14.99
CA PHE A 146 -5.33 6.43 15.16
C PHE A 146 -5.11 7.17 13.83
N SER A 147 -5.03 8.50 13.92
CA SER A 147 -4.95 9.37 12.76
C SER A 147 -3.52 9.54 12.23
N PHE A 148 -2.54 9.77 13.10
CA PHE A 148 -1.17 10.15 12.72
C PHE A 148 -0.17 8.98 12.76
N PRO A 149 0.67 8.83 11.74
CA PRO A 149 0.60 9.41 10.40
C PRO A 149 -0.51 8.77 9.54
N SER A 150 -0.90 9.37 8.42
CA SER A 150 -1.88 8.78 7.51
C SER A 150 -1.31 7.55 6.79
N GLY A 151 -1.89 6.36 7.04
CA GLY A 151 -1.44 5.12 6.42
C GLY A 151 -1.66 5.08 4.90
N HIS A 152 -2.79 5.59 4.39
CA HIS A 152 -3.03 5.73 2.96
C HIS A 152 -1.98 6.63 2.32
N SER A 153 -1.74 7.81 2.90
CA SER A 153 -0.74 8.74 2.41
C SER A 153 0.66 8.13 2.39
N THR A 154 1.02 7.37 3.43
CA THR A 154 2.29 6.64 3.50
C THR A 154 2.42 5.62 2.37
N TRP A 155 1.38 4.79 2.19
CA TRP A 155 1.38 3.74 1.19
C TRP A 155 1.44 4.30 -0.23
N TYR A 156 0.59 5.29 -0.55
CA TYR A 156 0.57 5.90 -1.88
C TYR A 156 1.88 6.63 -2.21
N ALA A 157 2.46 7.32 -1.25
CA ALA A 157 3.76 7.99 -1.44
C ALA A 157 4.88 6.98 -1.67
N ALA A 158 4.93 5.89 -0.89
CA ALA A 158 5.92 4.84 -1.08
C ALA A 158 5.74 4.12 -2.43
N ALA A 159 4.51 3.75 -2.80
CA ALA A 159 4.21 3.12 -4.08
C ALA A 159 4.63 4.00 -5.26
N ALA A 160 4.34 5.30 -5.20
CA ALA A 160 4.74 6.26 -6.23
C ALA A 160 6.27 6.36 -6.38
N GLU A 161 7.01 6.41 -5.27
CA GLU A 161 8.48 6.47 -5.30
C GLU A 161 9.09 5.16 -5.82
N LEU A 162 8.58 4.00 -5.40
CA LEU A 162 9.06 2.70 -5.87
C LEU A 162 8.77 2.49 -7.36
N LEU A 163 7.57 2.83 -7.82
CA LEU A 163 7.24 2.79 -9.25
C LEU A 163 8.07 3.81 -10.06
N SER A 164 8.35 4.98 -9.49
CA SER A 164 9.22 5.99 -10.12
C SER A 164 10.66 5.51 -10.27
N ALA A 165 11.15 4.69 -9.35
CA ALA A 165 12.48 4.08 -9.47
C ALA A 165 12.52 3.03 -10.60
N LEU A 166 11.40 2.36 -10.87
CA LEU A 166 11.27 1.38 -11.95
C LEU A 166 11.06 2.03 -13.33
N VAL A 167 10.26 3.10 -13.39
CA VAL A 167 9.91 3.82 -14.63
C VAL A 167 10.12 5.32 -14.42
N PRO A 168 11.38 5.79 -14.36
CA PRO A 168 11.72 7.18 -14.06
C PRO A 168 11.14 8.18 -15.07
N GLU A 169 10.89 7.76 -16.30
CA GLU A 169 10.27 8.58 -17.35
C GLU A 169 8.81 8.96 -17.02
N ARG A 170 8.20 8.30 -16.02
CA ARG A 170 6.82 8.54 -15.55
C ARG A 170 6.78 9.14 -14.15
N ARG A 171 7.93 9.52 -13.58
CA ARG A 171 8.07 9.94 -12.18
C ARG A 171 7.05 11.01 -11.79
N GLU A 172 6.94 12.08 -12.55
CA GLU A 172 6.04 13.20 -12.23
C GLU A 172 4.57 12.73 -12.12
N ARG A 173 4.11 11.95 -13.10
CA ARG A 173 2.76 11.39 -13.12
C ARG A 173 2.50 10.41 -11.98
N LEU A 174 3.49 9.58 -11.64
CA LEU A 174 3.41 8.63 -10.53
C LEU A 174 3.32 9.36 -9.19
N LEU A 175 4.14 10.39 -8.98
CA LEU A 175 4.11 11.21 -7.77
C LEU A 175 2.79 11.97 -7.62
N GLN A 176 2.19 12.41 -8.73
CA GLN A 176 0.86 13.05 -8.73
C GLN A 176 -0.21 12.09 -8.22
N VAL A 177 -0.24 10.83 -8.69
CA VAL A 177 -1.16 9.80 -8.18
C VAL A 177 -0.89 9.53 -6.70
N GLY A 178 0.38 9.41 -6.30
CA GLY A 178 0.77 9.22 -4.90
C GLY A 178 0.29 10.33 -3.97
N SER A 179 0.41 11.59 -4.41
CA SER A 179 -0.08 12.76 -3.68
C SER A 179 -1.61 12.74 -3.56
N HIS A 180 -2.31 12.42 -4.65
CA HIS A 180 -3.77 12.40 -4.70
C HIS A 180 -4.36 11.36 -3.74
N GLY A 181 -3.74 10.16 -3.62
CA GLY A 181 -4.16 9.14 -2.67
C GLY A 181 -4.13 9.60 -1.20
N GLY A 182 -3.17 10.48 -0.86
CA GLY A 182 -3.14 11.13 0.46
C GLY A 182 -4.18 12.25 0.60
N ALA A 183 -4.27 13.14 -0.40
CA ALA A 183 -5.17 14.30 -0.38
C ALA A 183 -6.65 13.90 -0.26
N SER A 184 -7.07 12.78 -0.86
CA SER A 184 -8.43 12.25 -0.76
C SER A 184 -8.88 11.99 0.69
N ARG A 185 -7.93 11.70 1.58
CA ARG A 185 -8.22 11.43 3.00
C ARG A 185 -8.54 12.71 3.78
N VAL A 186 -7.89 13.83 3.44
CA VAL A 186 -8.19 15.16 3.99
C VAL A 186 -9.53 15.64 3.45
N MET A 187 -9.73 15.55 2.14
CA MET A 187 -10.96 15.96 1.47
C MET A 187 -12.20 15.27 2.06
N CYS A 188 -12.08 13.99 2.44
CA CYS A 188 -13.14 13.25 3.10
C CYS A 188 -13.15 13.33 4.64
N GLY A 189 -12.32 14.16 5.26
CA GLY A 189 -12.35 14.39 6.72
C GLY A 189 -11.88 13.21 7.57
N LEU A 190 -11.13 12.25 7.01
CA LEU A 190 -10.62 11.08 7.72
C LEU A 190 -9.29 11.32 8.42
N HIS A 191 -8.52 12.28 7.93
CA HIS A 191 -7.22 12.67 8.44
C HIS A 191 -7.06 14.19 8.44
N TYR A 192 -6.25 14.70 9.35
CA TYR A 192 -5.79 16.08 9.30
C TYR A 192 -4.77 16.25 8.14
N PRO A 193 -4.66 17.45 7.51
CA PRO A 193 -3.58 17.76 6.58
C PRO A 193 -2.19 17.35 7.09
N SER A 194 -1.88 17.70 8.34
CA SER A 194 -0.60 17.35 8.99
C SER A 194 -0.35 15.84 9.11
N ASP A 195 -1.39 14.99 9.23
CA ASP A 195 -1.24 13.53 9.20
C ASP A 195 -0.83 13.04 7.80
N VAL A 196 -1.41 13.65 6.76
CA VAL A 196 -1.14 13.31 5.36
C VAL A 196 0.27 13.69 4.98
N GLU A 197 0.71 14.90 5.34
CA GLU A 197 2.09 15.35 5.12
C GLU A 197 3.12 14.46 5.82
N ALA A 198 2.85 14.10 7.08
CA ALA A 198 3.71 13.16 7.82
C ALA A 198 3.74 11.78 7.15
N GLY A 199 2.59 11.29 6.68
CA GLY A 199 2.51 10.05 5.91
C GLY A 199 3.30 10.10 4.61
N GLN A 200 3.26 11.21 3.88
CA GLN A 200 4.07 11.39 2.65
C GLN A 200 5.57 11.39 2.95
N ARG A 201 6.00 12.07 4.03
CA ARG A 201 7.42 12.03 4.45
C ARG A 201 7.84 10.61 4.80
N LEU A 202 7.03 9.91 5.58
CA LEU A 202 7.28 8.50 5.95
C LEU A 202 7.35 7.60 4.71
N GLY A 203 6.41 7.70 3.78
CA GLY A 203 6.36 6.88 2.57
C GLY A 203 7.59 7.07 1.69
N ARG A 204 8.01 8.33 1.46
CA ARG A 204 9.24 8.63 0.71
C ARG A 204 10.49 8.07 1.39
N ALA A 205 10.60 8.24 2.70
CA ALA A 205 11.75 7.74 3.45
C ALA A 205 11.80 6.20 3.48
N ALA A 206 10.65 5.56 3.63
CA ALA A 206 10.53 4.10 3.55
C ALA A 206 10.93 3.58 2.18
N ALA A 207 10.46 4.20 1.09
CA ALA A 207 10.85 3.84 -0.27
C ALA A 207 12.36 4.01 -0.49
N ALA A 208 12.95 5.08 0.04
CA ALA A 208 14.40 5.30 -0.03
C ALA A 208 15.20 4.20 0.69
N GLN A 209 14.73 3.73 1.85
CA GLN A 209 15.35 2.58 2.52
C GLN A 209 15.19 1.29 1.72
N ILE A 210 13.98 1.02 1.19
CA ILE A 210 13.70 -0.17 0.38
C ILE A 210 14.65 -0.25 -0.82
N GLN A 211 14.90 0.85 -1.52
CA GLN A 211 15.77 0.90 -2.69
C GLN A 211 17.24 0.55 -2.37
N GLN A 212 17.66 0.60 -1.11
CA GLN A 212 19.00 0.19 -0.65
C GLN A 212 19.06 -1.29 -0.24
N LEU A 213 17.95 -2.00 -0.18
CA LEU A 213 17.91 -3.39 0.27
C LEU A 213 18.39 -4.35 -0.83
N PRO A 214 19.11 -5.43 -0.47
CA PRO A 214 19.44 -6.50 -1.42
C PRO A 214 18.22 -7.11 -2.10
N GLU A 215 17.10 -7.22 -1.38
CA GLU A 215 15.83 -7.73 -1.90
C GLU A 215 15.26 -6.86 -3.02
N TRP A 216 15.44 -5.54 -2.94
CA TRP A 216 15.07 -4.63 -4.01
C TRP A 216 15.95 -4.85 -5.25
N GLN A 217 17.26 -5.03 -5.05
CA GLN A 217 18.18 -5.31 -6.16
C GLN A 217 17.84 -6.66 -6.83
N ALA A 218 17.53 -7.68 -6.05
CA ALA A 218 17.08 -8.96 -6.58
C ALA A 218 15.75 -8.86 -7.33
N PHE A 219 14.81 -8.07 -6.82
CA PHE A 219 13.51 -7.82 -7.46
C PHE A 219 13.68 -7.13 -8.81
N ILE A 220 14.45 -6.06 -8.90
CA ILE A 220 14.64 -5.35 -10.17
C ILE A 220 15.47 -6.15 -11.18
N ALA A 221 16.32 -7.08 -10.72
CA ALA A 221 17.10 -7.97 -11.59
C ALA A 221 16.28 -9.17 -12.12
N ASN A 222 15.04 -9.39 -11.64
CA ASN A 222 14.21 -10.49 -12.09
C ASN A 222 13.86 -10.34 -13.59
N PRO A 223 14.13 -11.36 -14.45
CA PRO A 223 13.90 -11.26 -15.89
C PRO A 223 12.44 -10.97 -16.28
N ALA A 224 11.46 -11.52 -15.55
CA ALA A 224 10.05 -11.23 -15.79
C ALA A 224 9.73 -9.76 -15.50
N VAL A 225 10.23 -9.21 -14.39
CA VAL A 225 10.08 -7.80 -14.04
C VAL A 225 10.73 -6.92 -15.12
N GLN A 226 11.95 -7.25 -15.56
CA GLN A 226 12.63 -6.52 -16.62
C GLN A 226 11.85 -6.48 -17.94
N ALA A 227 11.26 -7.61 -18.36
CA ALA A 227 10.43 -7.67 -19.55
C ALA A 227 9.17 -6.78 -19.43
N GLU A 228 8.50 -6.81 -18.26
CA GLU A 228 7.34 -5.96 -17.96
C GLU A 228 7.71 -4.47 -17.96
N LEU A 229 8.85 -4.10 -17.39
CA LEU A 229 9.34 -2.72 -17.39
C LEU A 229 9.60 -2.21 -18.82
N GLN A 230 10.14 -3.03 -19.69
CA GLN A 230 10.32 -2.66 -21.11
C GLN A 230 8.97 -2.41 -21.79
N ALA A 231 7.97 -3.25 -21.54
CA ALA A 231 6.62 -3.05 -22.08
C ALA A 231 5.97 -1.74 -21.57
N MET A 232 6.14 -1.41 -20.28
CA MET A 232 5.65 -0.15 -19.72
C MET A 232 6.33 1.08 -20.33
N LYS A 233 7.63 1.01 -20.60
CA LYS A 233 8.42 2.10 -21.21
C LYS A 233 8.10 2.29 -22.70
N ALA A 234 7.60 1.26 -23.39
CA ALA A 234 7.31 1.33 -24.80
C ALA A 234 6.13 2.27 -25.15
N THR A 235 5.23 2.56 -24.21
CA THR A 235 4.12 3.53 -24.42
C THR A 235 4.68 4.93 -24.58
N PRO A 236 4.47 5.61 -25.74
CA PRO A 236 5.01 6.95 -25.94
C PRO A 236 4.31 7.97 -25.04
N PRO A 237 5.00 9.05 -24.59
CA PRO A 237 4.42 10.08 -23.73
C PRO A 237 3.15 10.73 -24.32
N THR A 238 3.09 10.88 -25.64
CA THR A 238 1.95 11.45 -26.38
C THR A 238 0.69 10.58 -26.36
N ALA A 239 0.83 9.28 -26.07
CA ALA A 239 -0.30 8.35 -25.96
C ALA A 239 -0.80 8.18 -24.52
N LEU A 240 -0.21 8.90 -23.55
CA LEU A 240 -0.62 8.78 -22.15
C LEU A 240 -1.97 9.46 -21.89
N PRO A 241 -2.90 8.78 -21.19
CA PRO A 241 -4.17 9.41 -20.84
C PRO A 241 -3.97 10.55 -19.83
N LEU A 242 -4.91 11.49 -19.77
CA LEU A 242 -4.96 12.48 -18.70
C LEU A 242 -5.13 11.78 -17.35
N LEU A 243 -4.45 12.27 -16.31
CA LEU A 243 -4.55 11.69 -14.95
C LEU A 243 -5.85 12.10 -14.27
N MET A 244 -6.28 13.35 -14.49
CA MET A 244 -7.54 13.89 -13.99
C MET A 244 -8.35 14.41 -15.16
N ARG A 245 -9.66 14.35 -15.07
CA ARG A 245 -10.62 14.96 -15.98
C ARG A 245 -11.18 16.22 -15.37
#